data_1bc777248ef7d86037f334c52da9b749
#
_entry.id   1bc777248ef7d86037f334c52da9b749
#
_cell.length_a   1.000
_cell.length_b   1.000
_cell.length_c   1.000
_cell.angle_alpha   90.00
_cell.angle_beta   90.00
_cell.angle_gamma   90.00
#
_symmetry.space_group_name_H-M   'P 1'
#
loop_
_entity.id
_entity.type
_entity.pdbx_description
1 polymer ?
#
loop_
_entity_poly.entity_id
_entity_poly.type
_entity_poly.pdbx_seq_one_letter_code
_entity_poly.pdbx_strand_id
1 'polypeptide(L)'
;AMNMTTHGIENPYIEYRDSLSDQNADKDQYSLVLANPPFKGSLDAESVSGDLLKICKTKKTELLFLALFLRIMKIGGRCACIVPDGVLFGSSRAHKSIRKEIVENQRLEAVISMPSGVFKPYAGVSTAILIFTKTEHGGTDQVWFYDMKADGFSLDDKRTPVTENDIPDIIERFKNLDKEVERKRTDQSFMVPKKDIVENDYDLSINKYKEIEYTPVEYPPTSEIMANIRELELEIGKEMDELERLLGL
;
A
#
# COMPACT_ATOMS: atom_id res chain seq x y z
N ALA A 1 9.81 -24.33 -9.57
CA ALA A 1 9.48 -25.53 -8.80
C ALA A 1 10.35 -25.64 -7.54
N MET A 2 11.69 -25.70 -7.66
CA MET A 2 12.62 -25.91 -6.54
C MET A 2 12.35 -25.00 -5.31
N ASN A 3 12.20 -23.71 -5.51
CA ASN A 3 11.88 -22.76 -4.43
C ASN A 3 10.59 -23.13 -3.68
N MET A 4 9.52 -23.47 -4.38
CA MET A 4 8.27 -23.89 -3.75
C MET A 4 8.39 -25.20 -2.99
N THR A 5 9.17 -26.14 -3.54
CA THR A 5 9.45 -27.43 -2.86
C THR A 5 10.23 -27.22 -1.57
N THR A 6 11.23 -26.32 -1.56
CA THR A 6 11.98 -25.99 -0.33
C THR A 6 11.12 -25.29 0.74
N HIS A 7 9.98 -24.73 0.36
CA HIS A 7 8.98 -24.14 1.25
C HIS A 7 7.83 -25.11 1.58
N GLY A 8 8.00 -26.42 1.37
CA GLY A 8 7.07 -27.45 1.78
C GLY A 8 5.92 -27.73 0.82
N ILE A 9 5.98 -27.24 -0.41
CA ILE A 9 4.98 -27.57 -1.45
C ILE A 9 5.50 -28.76 -2.23
N GLU A 10 4.95 -29.95 -1.97
CA GLU A 10 5.46 -31.22 -2.54
C GLU A 10 5.33 -31.31 -4.06
N ASN A 11 4.22 -30.83 -4.63
CA ASN A 11 3.95 -30.91 -6.07
C ASN A 11 3.56 -29.53 -6.62
N PRO A 12 4.51 -28.56 -6.75
CA PRO A 12 4.20 -27.23 -7.24
C PRO A 12 3.87 -27.28 -8.73
N TYR A 13 2.67 -26.81 -9.09
CA TYR A 13 2.28 -26.63 -10.48
C TYR A 13 2.73 -25.25 -10.96
N ILE A 14 3.68 -25.22 -11.88
CA ILE A 14 4.22 -24.00 -12.46
C ILE A 14 4.11 -24.11 -13.98
N GLU A 15 3.42 -23.15 -14.57
CA GLU A 15 3.20 -23.05 -16.00
C GLU A 15 3.87 -21.81 -16.58
N TYR A 16 4.57 -21.96 -17.67
CA TYR A 16 5.15 -20.85 -18.43
C TYR A 16 4.15 -20.38 -19.48
N ARG A 17 3.55 -19.21 -19.25
CA ARG A 17 2.62 -18.59 -20.20
C ARG A 17 2.51 -17.07 -19.93
N ASP A 18 2.04 -16.33 -20.91
CA ASP A 18 1.63 -14.94 -20.69
C ASP A 18 0.31 -14.91 -19.93
N SER A 19 0.37 -14.43 -18.68
CA SER A 19 -0.78 -14.41 -17.76
C SER A 19 -1.91 -13.48 -18.21
N LEU A 20 -1.62 -12.44 -18.99
CA LEU A 20 -2.58 -11.43 -19.41
C LEU A 20 -3.13 -11.64 -20.85
N SER A 21 -2.55 -12.57 -21.59
CA SER A 21 -3.01 -12.93 -22.93
C SER A 21 -4.08 -14.00 -22.92
N ASP A 22 -4.60 -14.33 -24.10
CA ASP A 22 -5.54 -15.45 -24.31
C ASP A 22 -4.92 -16.83 -24.07
N GLN A 23 -3.59 -16.93 -23.90
CA GLN A 23 -2.93 -18.17 -23.45
C GLN A 23 -3.37 -18.57 -22.04
N ASN A 24 -3.76 -17.60 -21.22
CA ASN A 24 -4.34 -17.86 -19.91
C ASN A 24 -5.87 -17.91 -20.00
N ALA A 25 -6.42 -19.11 -20.11
CA ALA A 25 -7.85 -19.35 -20.13
C ALA A 25 -8.47 -19.64 -18.75
N ASP A 26 -7.69 -19.55 -17.66
CA ASP A 26 -8.19 -19.84 -16.30
C ASP A 26 -9.32 -18.90 -15.93
N LYS A 27 -10.39 -19.47 -15.43
CA LYS A 27 -11.56 -18.75 -14.94
C LYS A 27 -12.19 -19.52 -13.79
N ASP A 28 -12.50 -18.82 -12.70
CA ASP A 28 -13.20 -19.39 -11.54
C ASP A 28 -12.54 -20.67 -10.97
N GLN A 29 -11.21 -20.71 -10.92
CA GLN A 29 -10.45 -21.90 -10.51
C GLN A 29 -9.85 -21.81 -9.12
N TYR A 30 -9.45 -20.62 -8.67
CA TYR A 30 -8.64 -20.45 -7.47
C TYR A 30 -9.46 -19.91 -6.30
N SER A 31 -9.27 -20.52 -5.12
CA SER A 31 -9.88 -20.06 -3.86
C SER A 31 -9.03 -19.02 -3.14
N LEU A 32 -7.75 -18.91 -3.48
CA LEU A 32 -6.82 -17.95 -2.91
C LEU A 32 -5.88 -17.43 -3.99
N VAL A 33 -5.71 -16.11 -4.02
CA VAL A 33 -4.71 -15.41 -4.82
C VAL A 33 -3.81 -14.60 -3.89
N LEU A 34 -2.51 -14.91 -3.90
CA LEU A 34 -1.47 -14.10 -3.26
C LEU A 34 -0.54 -13.60 -4.36
N ALA A 35 -0.47 -12.30 -4.55
CA ALA A 35 0.22 -11.75 -5.70
C ALA A 35 1.02 -10.48 -5.40
N ASN A 36 2.23 -10.44 -5.97
CA ASN A 36 3.03 -9.24 -6.11
C ASN A 36 3.28 -9.00 -7.60
N PRO A 37 2.31 -8.44 -8.34
CA PRO A 37 2.44 -8.23 -9.78
C PRO A 37 3.40 -7.08 -10.10
N PRO A 38 3.85 -6.95 -11.36
CA PRO A 38 4.66 -5.80 -11.77
C PRO A 38 3.97 -4.47 -11.48
N PHE A 39 4.71 -3.52 -10.86
CA PHE A 39 4.17 -2.22 -10.44
C PHE A 39 3.99 -1.24 -11.60
N LYS A 40 4.63 -1.49 -12.74
CA LYS A 40 4.58 -0.64 -13.92
C LYS A 40 4.79 -1.47 -15.18
N GLY A 41 3.98 -1.19 -16.17
CA GLY A 41 4.11 -1.77 -17.49
C GLY A 41 2.97 -1.33 -18.39
N SER A 42 3.17 -1.49 -19.69
CA SER A 42 2.14 -1.24 -20.70
C SER A 42 2.21 -2.34 -21.76
N LEU A 43 1.06 -2.89 -22.08
CA LEU A 43 0.90 -3.90 -23.13
C LEU A 43 0.11 -3.32 -24.30
N ASP A 44 0.32 -3.88 -25.49
CA ASP A 44 -0.55 -3.58 -26.61
C ASP A 44 -1.92 -4.26 -26.40
N ALA A 45 -2.99 -3.52 -26.71
CA ALA A 45 -4.35 -4.03 -26.48
C ALA A 45 -4.65 -5.33 -27.23
N GLU A 46 -3.97 -5.59 -28.35
CA GLU A 46 -4.13 -6.80 -29.15
C GLU A 46 -3.51 -8.03 -28.49
N SER A 47 -2.56 -7.85 -27.58
CA SER A 47 -1.94 -8.94 -26.82
C SER A 47 -2.68 -9.30 -25.54
N VAL A 48 -3.62 -8.46 -25.10
CA VAL A 48 -4.37 -8.65 -23.86
C VAL A 48 -5.67 -9.40 -24.12
N SER A 49 -5.96 -10.38 -23.27
CA SER A 49 -7.22 -11.14 -23.32
C SER A 49 -8.45 -10.20 -23.32
N GLY A 50 -9.36 -10.45 -24.27
CA GLY A 50 -10.58 -9.65 -24.42
C GLY A 50 -11.46 -9.63 -23.17
N ASP A 51 -11.44 -10.66 -22.35
CA ASP A 51 -12.21 -10.74 -21.12
C ASP A 51 -11.70 -9.77 -20.06
N LEU A 52 -10.39 -9.58 -19.95
CA LEU A 52 -9.79 -8.61 -19.04
C LEU A 52 -10.12 -7.18 -19.46
N LEU A 53 -10.12 -6.91 -20.77
CA LEU A 53 -10.48 -5.59 -21.31
C LEU A 53 -11.96 -5.24 -21.09
N LYS A 54 -12.85 -6.22 -20.95
CA LYS A 54 -14.26 -5.98 -20.56
C LYS A 54 -14.38 -5.49 -19.13
N ILE A 55 -13.54 -6.02 -18.20
CA ILE A 55 -13.51 -5.61 -16.80
C ILE A 55 -12.84 -4.22 -16.67
N CYS A 56 -11.66 -4.08 -17.30
CA CYS A 56 -10.87 -2.85 -17.21
C CYS A 56 -10.20 -2.53 -18.55
N LYS A 57 -10.74 -1.56 -19.29
CA LYS A 57 -10.20 -1.15 -20.60
C LYS A 57 -8.95 -0.29 -20.42
N THR A 58 -7.79 -0.92 -20.43
CA THR A 58 -6.49 -0.29 -20.18
C THR A 58 -5.35 -1.06 -20.86
N LYS A 59 -4.21 -0.39 -21.01
CA LYS A 59 -2.92 -1.02 -21.37
C LYS A 59 -2.00 -1.21 -20.16
N LYS A 60 -2.38 -0.69 -18.99
CA LYS A 60 -1.55 -0.70 -17.78
C LYS A 60 -1.59 -2.07 -17.12
N THR A 61 -0.42 -2.69 -16.96
CA THR A 61 -0.30 -4.05 -16.42
C THR A 61 -0.82 -4.16 -15.00
N GLU A 62 -0.57 -3.18 -14.13
CA GLU A 62 -1.01 -3.17 -12.74
C GLU A 62 -2.54 -3.26 -12.59
N LEU A 63 -3.30 -2.64 -13.49
CA LEU A 63 -4.77 -2.72 -13.50
C LEU A 63 -5.27 -4.02 -14.14
N LEU A 64 -4.58 -4.50 -15.18
CA LEU A 64 -4.93 -5.75 -15.85
C LEU A 64 -4.74 -6.95 -14.93
N PHE A 65 -3.73 -6.94 -14.05
CA PHE A 65 -3.57 -8.00 -13.05
C PHE A 65 -4.72 -8.04 -12.06
N LEU A 66 -5.27 -6.90 -11.62
CA LEU A 66 -6.47 -6.89 -10.78
C LEU A 66 -7.69 -7.51 -11.51
N ALA A 67 -7.88 -7.17 -12.79
CA ALA A 67 -8.91 -7.79 -13.61
C ALA A 67 -8.69 -9.30 -13.78
N LEU A 68 -7.44 -9.73 -13.94
CA LEU A 68 -7.07 -11.15 -13.99
C LEU A 68 -7.45 -11.86 -12.69
N PHE A 69 -7.12 -11.29 -11.52
CA PHE A 69 -7.44 -11.92 -10.23
C PHE A 69 -8.94 -12.11 -10.06
N LEU A 70 -9.76 -11.13 -10.45
CA LEU A 70 -11.21 -11.25 -10.47
C LEU A 70 -11.69 -12.37 -11.39
N ARG A 71 -11.07 -12.55 -12.56
CA ARG A 71 -11.43 -13.61 -13.51
C ARG A 71 -11.09 -15.01 -12.99
N ILE A 72 -9.89 -15.20 -12.44
CA ILE A 72 -9.40 -16.54 -12.08
C ILE A 72 -9.92 -17.05 -10.73
N MET A 73 -10.34 -16.17 -9.84
CA MET A 73 -10.89 -16.57 -8.55
C MET A 73 -12.29 -17.16 -8.67
N LYS A 74 -12.57 -18.16 -7.84
CA LYS A 74 -13.92 -18.66 -7.57
C LYS A 74 -14.72 -17.63 -6.78
N ILE A 75 -16.03 -17.67 -6.85
CA ILE A 75 -16.90 -16.99 -5.89
C ILE A 75 -16.57 -17.50 -4.48
N GLY A 76 -16.41 -16.60 -3.52
CA GLY A 76 -15.89 -16.88 -2.18
C GLY A 76 -14.38 -16.96 -2.10
N GLY A 77 -13.65 -16.89 -3.22
CA GLY A 77 -12.20 -16.84 -3.25
C GLY A 77 -11.67 -15.48 -2.75
N ARG A 78 -10.52 -15.51 -2.07
CA ARG A 78 -9.88 -14.33 -1.47
C ARG A 78 -8.62 -13.94 -2.23
N CYS A 79 -8.39 -12.65 -2.32
CA CYS A 79 -7.17 -12.08 -2.89
C CYS A 79 -6.47 -11.19 -1.86
N ALA A 80 -5.15 -11.36 -1.75
CA ALA A 80 -4.27 -10.36 -1.17
C ALA A 80 -3.21 -10.01 -2.21
N CYS A 81 -3.21 -8.79 -2.72
CA CYS A 81 -2.29 -8.37 -3.76
C CYS A 81 -1.65 -7.02 -3.43
N ILE A 82 -0.38 -6.89 -3.81
CA ILE A 82 0.36 -5.65 -3.71
C ILE A 82 0.07 -4.80 -4.94
N VAL A 83 -0.23 -3.54 -4.74
CA VAL A 83 -0.45 -2.56 -5.81
C VAL A 83 0.34 -1.28 -5.54
N PRO A 84 0.83 -0.58 -6.58
CA PRO A 84 1.39 0.75 -6.39
C PRO A 84 0.28 1.73 -6.02
N ASP A 85 0.61 2.74 -5.21
CA ASP A 85 -0.34 3.77 -4.74
C ASP A 85 -1.14 4.43 -5.87
N GLY A 86 -0.55 4.55 -7.06
CA GLY A 86 -1.23 5.06 -8.23
C GLY A 86 -2.52 4.30 -8.61
N VAL A 87 -2.66 3.05 -8.20
CA VAL A 87 -3.90 2.28 -8.38
C VAL A 87 -4.99 2.80 -7.44
N LEU A 88 -4.63 3.23 -6.22
CA LEU A 88 -5.57 3.64 -5.19
C LEU A 88 -6.25 4.98 -5.50
N PHE A 89 -5.51 5.95 -6.04
CA PHE A 89 -6.00 7.32 -6.28
C PHE A 89 -5.99 7.75 -7.76
N GLY A 90 -5.48 6.93 -8.68
CA GLY A 90 -5.40 7.27 -10.09
C GLY A 90 -6.73 7.78 -10.65
N SER A 91 -6.70 8.90 -11.37
CA SER A 91 -7.90 9.61 -11.85
C SER A 91 -8.43 9.11 -13.20
N SER A 92 -7.68 8.26 -13.92
CA SER A 92 -8.14 7.77 -15.23
C SER A 92 -9.38 6.89 -15.09
N ARG A 93 -10.19 6.83 -16.15
CA ARG A 93 -11.40 6.03 -16.20
C ARG A 93 -11.16 4.56 -15.84
N ALA A 94 -10.02 4.00 -16.27
CA ALA A 94 -9.65 2.61 -15.98
C ALA A 94 -9.37 2.38 -14.48
N HIS A 95 -8.65 3.30 -13.82
CA HIS A 95 -8.41 3.23 -12.38
C HIS A 95 -9.72 3.27 -11.58
N LYS A 96 -10.60 4.21 -11.92
CA LYS A 96 -11.91 4.32 -11.26
C LYS A 96 -12.77 3.09 -11.50
N SER A 97 -12.77 2.57 -12.73
CA SER A 97 -13.56 1.38 -13.09
C SER A 97 -13.15 0.17 -12.26
N ILE A 98 -11.85 -0.14 -12.12
CA ILE A 98 -11.41 -1.32 -11.37
C ILE A 98 -11.64 -1.16 -9.87
N ARG A 99 -11.44 0.05 -9.30
CA ARG A 99 -11.75 0.30 -7.88
C ARG A 99 -13.24 0.19 -7.62
N LYS A 100 -14.07 0.76 -8.49
CA LYS A 100 -15.53 0.62 -8.41
C LYS A 100 -15.95 -0.84 -8.48
N GLU A 101 -15.38 -1.62 -9.39
CA GLU A 101 -15.66 -3.05 -9.50
C GLU A 101 -15.36 -3.78 -8.19
N ILE A 102 -14.21 -3.53 -7.58
CA ILE A 102 -13.80 -4.18 -6.32
C ILE A 102 -14.70 -3.74 -5.14
N VAL A 103 -15.06 -2.45 -5.06
CA VAL A 103 -15.84 -1.90 -3.94
C VAL A 103 -17.33 -2.24 -4.06
N GLU A 104 -17.89 -2.16 -5.26
CA GLU A 104 -19.34 -2.33 -5.48
C GLU A 104 -19.77 -3.79 -5.66
N ASN A 105 -19.03 -4.52 -6.50
CA ASN A 105 -19.42 -5.86 -6.93
C ASN A 105 -18.72 -6.97 -6.15
N GLN A 106 -17.63 -6.63 -5.44
CA GLN A 106 -16.91 -7.56 -4.59
C GLN A 106 -16.99 -7.11 -3.12
N ARG A 107 -16.31 -7.83 -2.24
CA ARG A 107 -16.15 -7.43 -0.85
C ARG A 107 -14.70 -6.99 -0.61
N LEU A 108 -14.46 -5.68 -0.63
CA LEU A 108 -13.18 -5.10 -0.20
C LEU A 108 -13.12 -5.13 1.33
N GLU A 109 -12.13 -5.82 1.88
CA GLU A 109 -11.97 -6.03 3.31
C GLU A 109 -10.95 -5.05 3.91
N ALA A 110 -9.79 -4.87 3.23
CA ALA A 110 -8.72 -4.04 3.77
C ALA A 110 -7.87 -3.36 2.70
N VAL A 111 -7.31 -2.22 3.08
CA VAL A 111 -6.24 -1.50 2.40
C VAL A 111 -5.12 -1.22 3.40
N ILE A 112 -3.98 -1.88 3.23
CA ILE A 112 -2.80 -1.68 4.07
C ILE A 112 -1.80 -0.85 3.29
N SER A 113 -1.68 0.43 3.65
CA SER A 113 -0.75 1.37 3.01
C SER A 113 0.67 1.14 3.51
N MET A 114 1.62 0.99 2.61
CA MET A 114 3.04 0.75 2.92
C MET A 114 3.89 1.93 2.48
N PRO A 115 4.88 2.36 3.27
CA PRO A 115 5.73 3.49 2.92
C PRO A 115 6.61 3.18 1.72
N SER A 116 7.10 4.25 1.07
CA SER A 116 8.13 4.12 0.03
C SER A 116 9.38 3.47 0.61
N GLY A 117 10.04 2.63 -0.20
CA GLY A 117 11.26 1.94 0.23
C GLY A 117 11.09 0.50 0.70
N VAL A 118 9.89 0.03 1.01
CA VAL A 118 9.62 -1.37 1.41
C VAL A 118 10.14 -2.36 0.36
N PHE A 119 10.03 -2.03 -0.92
CA PHE A 119 10.46 -2.89 -2.03
C PHE A 119 11.82 -2.52 -2.63
N LYS A 120 12.60 -1.68 -1.97
CA LYS A 120 13.97 -1.39 -2.41
C LYS A 120 14.86 -2.65 -2.33
N PRO A 121 15.82 -2.82 -3.24
CA PRO A 121 16.20 -1.89 -4.31
C PRO A 121 15.34 -1.99 -5.58
N TYR A 122 14.33 -2.86 -5.65
CA TYR A 122 13.55 -3.12 -6.86
C TYR A 122 12.58 -2.00 -7.21
N ALA A 123 11.94 -1.39 -6.22
CA ALA A 123 11.02 -0.28 -6.39
C ALA A 123 11.06 0.68 -5.19
N GLY A 124 11.18 1.99 -5.47
CA GLY A 124 11.17 3.04 -4.45
C GLY A 124 9.81 3.72 -4.25
N VAL A 125 8.76 3.22 -4.89
CA VAL A 125 7.40 3.81 -4.81
C VAL A 125 6.64 3.31 -3.58
N SER A 126 5.72 4.13 -3.08
CA SER A 126 4.74 3.69 -2.08
C SER A 126 3.78 2.69 -2.70
N THR A 127 3.37 1.74 -1.91
CA THR A 127 2.51 0.62 -2.33
C THR A 127 1.45 0.34 -1.29
N ALA A 128 0.49 -0.51 -1.62
CA ALA A 128 -0.48 -1.00 -0.65
C ALA A 128 -0.79 -2.47 -0.89
N ILE A 129 -1.29 -3.14 0.14
CA ILE A 129 -1.91 -4.46 0.02
C ILE A 129 -3.42 -4.25 -0.04
N LEU A 130 -4.06 -4.74 -1.10
CA LEU A 130 -5.51 -4.85 -1.20
C LEU A 130 -5.93 -6.27 -0.81
N ILE A 131 -6.88 -6.37 0.13
CA ILE A 131 -7.48 -7.65 0.53
C ILE A 131 -8.96 -7.61 0.20
N PHE A 132 -9.41 -8.54 -0.65
CA PHE A 132 -10.81 -8.61 -1.04
C PHE A 132 -11.26 -10.05 -1.32
N THR A 133 -12.56 -10.29 -1.19
CA THR A 133 -13.22 -11.56 -1.53
C THR A 133 -14.08 -11.36 -2.76
N LYS A 134 -13.98 -12.27 -3.74
CA LYS A 134 -14.86 -12.30 -4.91
C LYS A 134 -16.24 -12.76 -4.51
N THR A 135 -17.24 -11.92 -4.70
CA THR A 135 -18.65 -12.20 -4.36
C THR A 135 -19.60 -12.06 -5.55
N GLU A 136 -19.29 -11.16 -6.50
CA GLU A 136 -20.13 -10.76 -7.65
C GLU A 136 -21.47 -10.12 -7.26
N HIS A 137 -21.75 -9.98 -5.97
CA HIS A 137 -22.99 -9.41 -5.42
C HIS A 137 -22.73 -8.28 -4.41
N GLY A 138 -21.50 -7.77 -4.36
CA GLY A 138 -21.09 -6.76 -3.39
C GLY A 138 -20.78 -7.37 -2.02
N GLY A 139 -21.02 -6.59 -0.95
CA GLY A 139 -20.77 -7.02 0.42
C GLY A 139 -19.70 -6.18 1.13
N THR A 140 -19.25 -5.09 0.51
CA THR A 140 -18.45 -4.07 1.19
C THR A 140 -19.38 -3.15 1.96
N ASP A 141 -19.34 -3.21 3.29
CA ASP A 141 -20.03 -2.26 4.18
C ASP A 141 -19.07 -1.20 4.69
N GLN A 142 -17.91 -1.63 5.13
CA GLN A 142 -16.80 -0.80 5.56
C GLN A 142 -15.48 -1.48 5.21
N VAL A 143 -14.43 -0.68 5.06
CA VAL A 143 -13.09 -1.13 4.69
C VAL A 143 -12.12 -0.76 5.79
N TRP A 144 -11.29 -1.69 6.20
CA TRP A 144 -10.23 -1.44 7.15
C TRP A 144 -9.02 -0.81 6.46
N PHE A 145 -8.55 0.31 6.99
CA PHE A 145 -7.34 0.99 6.54
C PHE A 145 -6.26 0.89 7.61
N TYR A 146 -5.04 0.62 7.18
CA TYR A 146 -3.86 0.59 8.05
C TYR A 146 -2.72 1.39 7.43
N ASP A 147 -2.13 2.31 8.21
CA ASP A 147 -1.00 3.16 7.81
C ASP A 147 0.31 2.57 8.34
N MET A 148 0.85 1.59 7.62
CA MET A 148 2.10 0.92 7.97
C MET A 148 3.28 1.89 7.89
N LYS A 149 4.13 1.92 8.91
CA LYS A 149 5.31 2.77 9.01
C LYS A 149 6.61 1.99 8.84
N ALA A 150 6.65 0.75 9.31
CA ALA A 150 7.84 -0.07 9.33
C ALA A 150 7.52 -1.55 9.09
N ASP A 151 8.42 -2.26 8.44
CA ASP A 151 8.33 -3.69 8.12
C ASP A 151 9.46 -4.53 8.71
N GLY A 152 10.19 -3.98 9.71
CA GLY A 152 11.34 -4.63 10.32
C GLY A 152 12.66 -4.40 9.60
N PHE A 153 12.66 -3.54 8.56
CA PHE A 153 13.87 -3.20 7.80
C PHE A 153 13.93 -1.70 7.53
N SER A 154 15.16 -1.18 7.37
CA SER A 154 15.36 0.21 6.96
C SER A 154 14.77 0.46 5.57
N LEU A 155 14.25 1.67 5.34
CA LEU A 155 13.63 2.05 4.07
C LEU A 155 14.64 2.56 3.02
N ASP A 156 15.94 2.38 3.26
CA ASP A 156 17.01 2.65 2.32
C ASP A 156 17.32 1.44 1.41
N ASP A 157 18.30 1.58 0.51
CA ASP A 157 18.63 0.54 -0.45
C ASP A 157 19.29 -0.69 0.18
N LYS A 158 19.82 -0.58 1.42
CA LYS A 158 20.49 -1.66 2.13
C LYS A 158 19.52 -2.61 2.81
N ARG A 159 18.33 -2.12 3.17
CA ARG A 159 17.30 -2.93 3.85
C ARG A 159 17.86 -3.66 5.06
N THR A 160 18.54 -2.95 5.95
CA THR A 160 19.11 -3.52 7.19
C THR A 160 17.98 -3.79 8.20
N PRO A 161 18.03 -4.90 8.95
CA PRO A 161 17.05 -5.17 10.00
C PRO A 161 17.00 -4.04 11.04
N VAL A 162 15.77 -3.64 11.43
CA VAL A 162 15.47 -2.67 12.49
C VAL A 162 14.41 -3.25 13.44
N THR A 163 14.25 -2.64 14.61
CA THR A 163 13.29 -3.11 15.63
C THR A 163 11.84 -2.75 15.30
N GLU A 164 11.64 -1.65 14.60
CA GLU A 164 10.33 -1.14 14.24
C GLU A 164 9.68 -2.05 13.18
N ASN A 165 8.56 -2.68 13.53
CA ASN A 165 7.87 -3.64 12.68
C ASN A 165 6.38 -3.69 12.98
N ASP A 166 5.57 -3.19 12.07
CA ASP A 166 4.10 -3.17 12.19
C ASP A 166 3.42 -4.47 11.75
N ILE A 167 4.13 -5.40 11.11
CA ILE A 167 3.53 -6.62 10.55
C ILE A 167 2.80 -7.46 11.62
N PRO A 168 3.36 -7.68 12.82
CA PRO A 168 2.65 -8.40 13.87
C PRO A 168 1.34 -7.73 14.30
N ASP A 169 1.35 -6.39 14.43
CA ASP A 169 0.17 -5.59 14.78
C ASP A 169 -0.90 -5.65 13.67
N ILE A 170 -0.48 -5.55 12.41
CA ILE A 170 -1.38 -5.71 11.25
C ILE A 170 -2.09 -7.07 11.30
N ILE A 171 -1.36 -8.15 11.54
CA ILE A 171 -1.91 -9.51 11.59
C ILE A 171 -2.89 -9.67 12.76
N GLU A 172 -2.55 -9.15 13.93
CA GLU A 172 -3.39 -9.22 15.11
C GLU A 172 -4.70 -8.45 14.91
N ARG A 173 -4.61 -7.21 14.43
CA ARG A 173 -5.78 -6.34 14.19
C ARG A 173 -6.67 -6.88 13.08
N PHE A 174 -6.09 -7.33 11.97
CA PHE A 174 -6.86 -7.89 10.87
C PHE A 174 -7.65 -9.16 11.26
N LYS A 175 -7.18 -9.92 12.27
CA LYS A 175 -7.94 -11.04 12.84
C LYS A 175 -9.06 -10.61 13.79
N ASN A 176 -9.06 -9.35 14.26
CA ASN A 176 -9.97 -8.81 15.25
C ASN A 176 -10.63 -7.50 14.77
N LEU A 177 -11.12 -7.48 13.52
CA LEU A 177 -11.68 -6.27 12.91
C LEU A 177 -12.88 -5.68 13.65
N ASP A 178 -13.59 -6.46 14.43
CA ASP A 178 -14.66 -6.03 15.32
C ASP A 178 -14.18 -4.99 16.34
N LYS A 179 -12.93 -5.08 16.80
CA LYS A 179 -12.33 -4.12 17.73
C LYS A 179 -11.86 -2.83 17.05
N GLU A 180 -11.77 -2.82 15.72
CA GLU A 180 -11.33 -1.66 14.94
C GLU A 180 -12.45 -0.64 14.69
N VAL A 181 -13.72 -1.02 14.93
CA VAL A 181 -14.89 -0.18 14.65
C VAL A 181 -14.91 1.10 15.49
N GLU A 182 -14.37 1.07 16.72
CA GLU A 182 -14.34 2.21 17.63
C GLU A 182 -13.11 3.12 17.45
N ARG A 183 -12.16 2.71 16.57
CA ARG A 183 -10.93 3.48 16.36
C ARG A 183 -11.19 4.75 15.55
N LYS A 184 -10.48 5.81 15.94
CA LYS A 184 -10.57 7.11 15.29
C LYS A 184 -9.74 7.14 14.01
N ARG A 185 -10.10 8.03 13.09
CA ARG A 185 -9.31 8.25 11.85
C ARG A 185 -7.95 8.92 12.09
N THR A 186 -7.67 9.38 13.31
CA THR A 186 -6.35 9.84 13.75
C THR A 186 -5.42 8.68 14.13
N ASP A 187 -5.96 7.50 14.39
CA ASP A 187 -5.19 6.31 14.73
C ASP A 187 -4.43 5.74 13.52
N GLN A 188 -3.53 4.81 13.76
CA GLN A 188 -2.75 4.14 12.72
C GLN A 188 -3.61 3.22 11.85
N SER A 189 -4.70 2.67 12.40
CA SER A 189 -5.70 1.90 11.67
C SER A 189 -7.11 2.34 12.07
N PHE A 190 -8.04 2.25 11.13
CA PHE A 190 -9.43 2.66 11.33
C PHE A 190 -10.34 2.07 10.24
N MET A 191 -11.65 2.10 10.50
CA MET A 191 -12.65 1.66 9.53
C MET A 191 -13.19 2.86 8.73
N VAL A 192 -13.41 2.65 7.43
CA VAL A 192 -14.03 3.64 6.54
C VAL A 192 -15.31 3.03 5.95
N PRO A 193 -16.48 3.63 6.18
CA PRO A 193 -17.73 3.19 5.57
C PRO A 193 -17.66 3.26 4.04
N LYS A 194 -18.26 2.29 3.35
CA LYS A 194 -18.38 2.27 1.89
C LYS A 194 -18.94 3.59 1.33
N LYS A 195 -19.91 4.20 2.04
CA LYS A 195 -20.52 5.46 1.64
C LYS A 195 -19.46 6.55 1.42
N ASP A 196 -18.51 6.69 2.35
CA ASP A 196 -17.43 7.68 2.26
C ASP A 196 -16.52 7.41 1.06
N ILE A 197 -16.25 6.13 0.76
CA ILE A 197 -15.45 5.72 -0.40
C ILE A 197 -16.16 6.09 -1.71
N VAL A 198 -17.46 5.87 -1.80
CA VAL A 198 -18.28 6.22 -2.96
C VAL A 198 -18.32 7.74 -3.16
N GLU A 199 -18.56 8.51 -2.09
CA GLU A 199 -18.60 9.98 -2.11
C GLU A 199 -17.23 10.58 -2.51
N ASN A 200 -16.14 9.89 -2.24
CA ASN A 200 -14.79 10.26 -2.67
C ASN A 200 -14.35 9.58 -3.99
N ASP A 201 -15.30 9.23 -4.86
CA ASP A 201 -15.03 8.73 -6.22
C ASP A 201 -14.17 7.45 -6.23
N TYR A 202 -14.43 6.57 -5.25
CA TYR A 202 -13.71 5.31 -5.03
C TYR A 202 -12.20 5.49 -4.80
N ASP A 203 -11.76 6.63 -4.28
CA ASP A 203 -10.38 6.80 -3.83
C ASP A 203 -10.11 5.85 -2.66
N LEU A 204 -9.05 5.07 -2.74
CA LEU A 204 -8.64 4.10 -1.72
C LEU A 204 -7.31 4.51 -1.05
N SER A 205 -6.84 5.73 -1.26
CA SER A 205 -5.66 6.23 -0.55
C SER A 205 -6.00 6.55 0.91
N ILE A 206 -5.17 6.09 1.83
CA ILE A 206 -5.39 6.29 3.27
C ILE A 206 -5.43 7.78 3.63
N ASN A 207 -4.62 8.60 2.97
CA ASN A 207 -4.54 10.05 3.22
C ASN A 207 -5.85 10.79 2.93
N LYS A 208 -6.77 10.18 2.18
CA LYS A 208 -8.09 10.73 1.91
C LYS A 208 -9.01 10.69 3.13
N TYR A 209 -8.78 9.71 4.01
CA TYR A 209 -9.66 9.40 5.15
C TYR A 209 -9.00 9.65 6.50
N LYS A 210 -7.66 9.60 6.55
CA LYS A 210 -6.91 9.82 7.78
C LYS A 210 -7.03 11.26 8.23
N GLU A 211 -7.35 11.45 9.50
CA GLU A 211 -7.40 12.74 10.15
C GLU A 211 -6.06 12.98 10.88
N ILE A 212 -5.62 14.23 10.90
CA ILE A 212 -4.43 14.66 11.62
C ILE A 212 -4.89 15.52 12.79
N GLU A 213 -4.59 15.11 14.01
CA GLU A 213 -4.77 15.98 15.16
C GLU A 213 -3.75 17.13 15.06
N TYR A 214 -4.26 18.31 14.75
CA TYR A 214 -3.44 19.52 14.80
C TYR A 214 -3.26 19.95 16.24
N THR A 215 -2.15 19.58 16.87
CA THR A 215 -1.69 20.21 18.10
C THR A 215 -0.93 21.48 17.70
N PRO A 216 -1.44 22.69 18.08
CA PRO A 216 -0.67 23.91 17.82
C PRO A 216 0.69 23.79 18.50
N VAL A 217 1.75 23.94 17.73
CA VAL A 217 3.09 24.07 18.31
C VAL A 217 3.16 25.46 18.91
N GLU A 218 3.18 25.55 20.25
CA GLU A 218 3.49 26.79 20.93
C GLU A 218 4.98 27.08 20.75
N TYR A 219 5.26 28.04 19.92
CA TYR A 219 6.63 28.55 19.77
C TYR A 219 6.96 29.51 20.91
N PRO A 220 8.17 29.44 21.51
CA PRO A 220 8.59 30.42 22.47
C PRO A 220 8.54 31.84 21.87
N PRO A 221 8.34 32.86 22.70
CA PRO A 221 8.31 34.23 22.21
C PRO A 221 9.56 34.58 21.39
N THR A 222 9.40 35.40 20.37
CA THR A 222 10.53 35.80 19.48
C THR A 222 11.71 36.36 20.24
N SER A 223 11.44 37.08 21.38
CA SER A 223 12.46 37.61 22.27
C SER A 223 13.34 36.51 22.93
N GLU A 224 12.72 35.41 23.32
CA GLU A 224 13.40 34.26 23.90
C GLU A 224 14.24 33.51 22.83
N ILE A 225 13.69 33.31 21.64
CA ILE A 225 14.43 32.74 20.51
C ILE A 225 15.66 33.60 20.19
N MET A 226 15.51 34.92 20.13
CA MET A 226 16.62 35.86 19.89
C MET A 226 17.65 35.83 20.99
N ALA A 227 17.25 35.67 22.26
CA ALA A 227 18.17 35.54 23.38
C ALA A 227 19.00 34.27 23.27
N ASN A 228 18.36 33.14 22.97
CA ASN A 228 19.03 31.85 22.77
C ASN A 228 20.01 31.88 21.60
N ILE A 229 19.64 32.53 20.49
CA ILE A 229 20.53 32.70 19.32
C ILE A 229 21.80 33.47 19.74
N ARG A 230 21.65 34.61 20.47
CA ARG A 230 22.82 35.40 20.93
C ARG A 230 23.71 34.63 21.89
N GLU A 231 23.14 33.81 22.76
CA GLU A 231 23.90 32.96 23.67
C GLU A 231 24.74 31.93 22.90
N LEU A 232 24.15 31.25 21.91
CA LEU A 232 24.82 30.31 21.03
C LEU A 232 25.92 30.98 20.19
N GLU A 233 25.68 32.19 19.68
CA GLU A 233 26.72 32.96 18.96
C GLU A 233 27.94 33.30 19.85
N LEU A 234 27.71 33.64 21.13
CA LEU A 234 28.79 33.88 22.08
C LEU A 234 29.56 32.60 22.43
N GLU A 235 28.87 31.47 22.53
CA GLU A 235 29.49 30.16 22.78
C GLU A 235 30.36 29.75 21.59
N ILE A 236 29.84 29.83 20.36
CA ILE A 236 30.59 29.59 19.13
C ILE A 236 31.82 30.49 19.06
N GLY A 237 31.69 31.79 19.39
CA GLY A 237 32.84 32.68 19.41
C GLY A 237 33.95 32.23 20.36
N LYS A 238 33.61 31.81 21.58
CA LYS A 238 34.58 31.28 22.54
C LYS A 238 35.28 30.02 22.09
N GLU A 239 34.51 29.08 21.47
CA GLU A 239 35.07 27.85 20.96
C GLU A 239 36.02 28.11 19.74
N MET A 240 35.66 29.09 18.90
CA MET A 240 36.53 29.53 17.80
C MET A 240 37.83 30.14 18.31
N ASP A 241 37.78 31.04 19.32
CA ASP A 241 38.98 31.62 19.93
C ASP A 241 39.88 30.54 20.55
N GLU A 242 39.29 29.52 21.18
CA GLU A 242 40.01 28.39 21.75
C GLU A 242 40.69 27.55 20.66
N LEU A 243 39.96 27.29 19.56
CA LEU A 243 40.51 26.55 18.41
C LEU A 243 41.67 27.29 17.75
N GLU A 244 41.55 28.62 17.55
CA GLU A 244 42.64 29.44 17.02
C GLU A 244 43.88 29.37 17.92
N ARG A 245 43.68 29.46 19.25
CA ARG A 245 44.78 29.30 20.21
C ARG A 245 45.49 27.94 20.12
N LEU A 246 44.70 26.86 19.93
CA LEU A 246 45.24 25.51 19.81
C LEU A 246 46.00 25.30 18.49
N LEU A 247 45.60 25.99 17.44
CA LEU A 247 46.21 25.93 16.12
C LEU A 247 47.40 26.88 15.97
N GLY A 248 47.64 27.78 16.97
CA GLY A 248 48.72 28.76 16.95
C GLY A 248 48.52 29.88 15.92
N LEU A 249 47.25 30.21 15.63
CA LEU A 249 46.81 31.29 14.73
C LEU A 249 46.65 32.61 15.47
#